data_b2672ad09edfd9a493f4759ab72c6e50
#
_entry.id   b2672ad09edfd9a493f4759ab72c6e50
#
_cell.length_a   1.000
_cell.length_b   1.000
_cell.length_c   1.000
_cell.angle_alpha   90.00
_cell.angle_beta   90.00
_cell.angle_gamma   90.00
#
_symmetry.space_group_name_H-M   'P 1'
#
loop_
_entity.id
_entity.type
_entity.pdbx_description
1 polymer ?
#
loop_
_entity_poly.entity_id
_entity_poly.type
_entity_poly.pdbx_seq_one_letter_code
_entity_poly.pdbx_strand_id
1 'polypeptide(L)'
;MEEQDYGWVKGGSKSIALLWLRQKNSDLMQIANALKPQDTSNEYEMDIFLDLISIYGAITSAIDMVEDVQQMVWEAEAKNADLKLTIRQLTKKVKSYEDKFDNLNEHLK
;
A
#
# COMPACT_ATOMS: atom_id res chain seq x y z
N MET A 1 -19.02 12.46 1.37
CA MET A 1 -18.84 11.59 1.37
C MET A 1 -18.11 11.08 1.78
N GLU A 2 -18.05 10.85 2.35
CA GLU A 2 -17.46 10.27 2.75
C GLU A 2 -16.61 9.64 2.33
N GLU A 3 -15.95 9.73 2.34
CA GLU A 3 -15.17 9.21 1.97
C GLU A 3 -14.89 8.15 2.04
N GLN A 4 -14.97 7.76 2.10
CA GLN A 4 -14.71 6.87 2.10
C GLN A 4 -14.25 6.20 1.86
N ASP A 5 -14.49 6.64 2.15
CA ASP A 5 -14.30 5.76 2.10
C ASP A 5 -13.77 4.60 1.42
N TYR A 6 -13.41 4.49 0.61
CA TYR A 6 -12.82 3.40 -0.13
C TYR A 6 -11.38 3.11 0.29
N GLY A 7 -11.04 3.61 1.45
CA GLY A 7 -9.77 3.25 2.01
C GLY A 7 -8.56 3.97 1.44
N TRP A 8 -8.81 5.07 0.82
CA TRP A 8 -7.70 5.83 0.23
C TRP A 8 -7.14 6.88 1.18
N VAL A 9 -7.71 6.98 2.36
CA VAL A 9 -7.37 8.04 3.32
C VAL A 9 -6.28 7.61 4.28
N LYS A 10 -6.42 6.41 4.83
CA LYS A 10 -5.50 5.89 5.84
C LYS A 10 -5.10 4.47 5.47
N GLY A 11 -3.95 4.01 5.95
CA GLY A 11 -3.45 2.69 5.63
C GLY A 11 -4.44 1.58 5.87
N GLY A 12 -5.06 1.56 7.06
CA GLY A 12 -6.05 0.53 7.40
C GLY A 12 -7.26 0.55 6.49
N SER A 13 -7.72 1.74 6.10
CA SER A 13 -8.84 1.88 5.19
C SER A 13 -8.52 1.36 3.79
N LYS A 14 -7.29 1.57 3.31
CA LYS A 14 -6.85 0.99 2.03
C LYS A 14 -6.89 -0.52 2.08
N SER A 15 -6.46 -1.11 3.19
CA SER A 15 -6.49 -2.56 3.35
C SER A 15 -7.91 -3.10 3.27
N ILE A 16 -8.88 -2.40 3.87
CA ILE A 16 -10.29 -2.80 3.83
C ILE A 16 -10.80 -2.74 2.38
N ALA A 17 -10.48 -1.66 1.66
CA ALA A 17 -10.90 -1.52 0.27
C ALA A 17 -10.31 -2.64 -0.60
N LEU A 18 -9.05 -2.98 -0.38
CA LEU A 18 -8.40 -4.06 -1.13
C LEU A 18 -9.01 -5.41 -0.80
N LEU A 19 -9.35 -5.66 0.46
CA LEU A 19 -10.05 -6.91 0.83
C LEU A 19 -11.40 -7.00 0.14
N TRP A 20 -12.13 -5.90 0.11
CA TRP A 20 -13.42 -5.87 -0.59
C TRP A 20 -13.23 -6.17 -2.08
N LEU A 21 -12.22 -5.55 -2.70
CA LEU A 21 -11.95 -5.77 -4.11
C LEU A 21 -11.54 -7.21 -4.40
N ARG A 22 -10.73 -7.80 -3.52
CA ARG A 22 -10.36 -9.22 -3.65
C ARG A 22 -11.60 -10.11 -3.57
N GLN A 23 -12.53 -9.80 -2.67
CA GLN A 23 -13.75 -10.57 -2.54
C GLN A 23 -14.60 -10.48 -3.82
N LYS A 24 -14.73 -9.29 -4.38
CA LYS A 24 -15.47 -9.10 -5.64
C LYS A 24 -14.79 -9.80 -6.79
N ASN A 25 -13.46 -9.80 -6.81
CA ASN A 25 -12.71 -10.52 -7.84
C ASN A 25 -12.90 -12.04 -7.71
N SER A 26 -12.96 -12.54 -6.49
CA SER A 26 -13.28 -13.96 -6.22
C SER A 26 -14.67 -14.31 -6.73
N ASP A 27 -15.64 -13.41 -6.50
CA ASP A 27 -17.01 -13.60 -7.00
C ASP A 27 -17.02 -13.66 -8.53
N LEU A 28 -16.21 -12.82 -9.18
CA LEU A 28 -16.08 -12.84 -10.64
C LEU A 28 -15.56 -14.19 -11.12
N MET A 29 -14.57 -14.75 -10.43
CA MET A 29 -14.04 -16.06 -10.78
C MET A 29 -15.08 -17.16 -10.63
N GLN A 30 -15.91 -17.11 -9.59
CA GLN A 30 -17.00 -18.05 -9.40
C GLN A 30 -18.02 -17.95 -10.52
N ILE A 31 -18.35 -16.73 -10.94
CA ILE A 31 -19.27 -16.51 -12.06
C ILE A 31 -18.65 -17.07 -13.35
N ALA A 32 -17.38 -16.80 -13.60
CA ALA A 32 -16.69 -17.31 -14.77
C ALA A 32 -16.74 -18.84 -14.82
N ASN A 33 -16.48 -19.49 -13.69
CA ASN A 33 -16.50 -20.95 -13.61
C ASN A 33 -17.91 -21.50 -13.87
N ALA A 34 -18.93 -20.80 -13.39
CA ALA A 34 -20.32 -21.21 -13.65
C ALA A 34 -20.69 -21.09 -15.13
N LEU A 35 -20.04 -20.16 -15.84
CA LEU A 35 -20.28 -19.94 -17.26
C LEU A 35 -19.35 -20.75 -18.16
N LYS A 36 -18.48 -21.56 -17.57
CA LYS A 36 -17.54 -22.38 -18.35
C LYS A 36 -18.32 -23.32 -19.27
N PRO A 37 -18.07 -23.28 -20.59
CA PRO A 37 -18.79 -24.13 -21.52
C PRO A 37 -18.48 -25.60 -21.30
N GLN A 38 -19.50 -26.43 -21.35
CA GLN A 38 -19.30 -27.88 -21.33
C GLN A 38 -18.83 -28.37 -22.70
N ASP A 39 -19.27 -27.70 -23.75
CA ASP A 39 -18.87 -27.99 -25.10
C ASP A 39 -17.79 -27.01 -25.52
N THR A 40 -16.56 -27.47 -25.50
CA THR A 40 -15.39 -26.62 -25.83
C THR A 40 -15.30 -26.32 -27.32
N SER A 41 -16.14 -26.95 -28.17
CA SER A 41 -16.17 -26.63 -29.57
C SER A 41 -16.95 -25.35 -29.87
N ASN A 42 -17.70 -24.83 -28.89
CA ASN A 42 -18.39 -23.55 -29.05
C ASN A 42 -17.41 -22.42 -28.80
N GLU A 43 -16.79 -21.92 -29.85
CA GLU A 43 -15.75 -20.90 -29.77
C GLU A 43 -16.23 -19.62 -29.13
N TYR A 44 -17.48 -19.23 -29.38
CA TYR A 44 -18.03 -17.99 -28.87
C TYR A 44 -18.12 -18.03 -27.33
N GLU A 45 -18.67 -19.12 -26.78
CA GLU A 45 -18.77 -19.30 -25.37
C GLU A 45 -17.39 -19.43 -24.70
N MET A 46 -16.48 -20.13 -25.35
CA MET A 46 -15.10 -20.26 -24.86
C MET A 46 -14.40 -18.91 -24.80
N ASP A 47 -14.59 -18.07 -25.82
CA ASP A 47 -13.98 -16.74 -25.83
C ASP A 47 -14.47 -15.90 -24.66
N ILE A 48 -15.78 -15.93 -24.38
CA ILE A 48 -16.33 -15.19 -23.24
C ILE A 48 -15.73 -15.70 -21.93
N PHE A 49 -15.65 -17.00 -21.77
CA PHE A 49 -15.08 -17.60 -20.56
C PHE A 49 -13.61 -17.18 -20.39
N LEU A 50 -12.82 -17.26 -21.44
CA LEU A 50 -11.41 -16.90 -21.40
C LEU A 50 -11.21 -15.41 -21.13
N ASP A 51 -12.09 -14.56 -21.67
CA ASP A 51 -12.05 -13.12 -21.39
C ASP A 51 -12.30 -12.85 -19.90
N LEU A 52 -13.27 -13.55 -19.30
CA LEU A 52 -13.55 -13.39 -17.87
C LEU A 52 -12.36 -13.83 -17.02
N ILE A 53 -11.70 -14.93 -17.38
CA ILE A 53 -10.51 -15.40 -16.68
C ILE A 53 -9.38 -14.36 -16.80
N SER A 54 -9.23 -13.80 -17.99
CA SER A 54 -8.22 -12.77 -18.24
C SER A 54 -8.46 -11.52 -17.38
N ILE A 55 -9.71 -11.08 -17.28
CA ILE A 55 -10.09 -9.94 -16.43
C ILE A 55 -9.78 -10.23 -14.96
N TYR A 56 -10.14 -11.43 -14.51
CA TYR A 56 -9.84 -11.85 -13.14
C TYR A 56 -8.34 -11.76 -12.86
N GLY A 57 -7.52 -12.29 -13.78
CA GLY A 57 -6.06 -12.25 -13.64
C GLY A 57 -5.50 -10.83 -13.61
N ALA A 58 -6.04 -9.96 -14.48
CA ALA A 58 -5.60 -8.57 -14.52
C ALA A 58 -5.94 -7.84 -13.20
N ILE A 59 -7.13 -8.08 -12.65
CA ILE A 59 -7.53 -7.47 -11.39
C ILE A 59 -6.65 -8.00 -10.26
N THR A 60 -6.37 -9.30 -10.23
CA THR A 60 -5.50 -9.89 -9.22
C THR A 60 -4.12 -9.23 -9.24
N SER A 61 -3.54 -9.08 -10.43
CA SER A 61 -2.23 -8.44 -10.58
C SER A 61 -2.26 -6.99 -10.12
N ALA A 62 -3.32 -6.27 -10.46
CA ALA A 62 -3.45 -4.88 -10.07
C ALA A 62 -3.54 -4.74 -8.54
N ILE A 63 -4.30 -5.61 -7.89
CA ILE A 63 -4.41 -5.60 -6.42
C ILE A 63 -3.05 -5.86 -5.79
N ASP A 64 -2.32 -6.85 -6.29
CA ASP A 64 -1.00 -7.18 -5.76
C ASP A 64 -0.04 -6.00 -5.90
N MET A 65 -0.08 -5.30 -7.04
CA MET A 65 0.76 -4.13 -7.25
C MET A 65 0.43 -3.00 -6.27
N VAL A 66 -0.86 -2.76 -6.04
CA VAL A 66 -1.29 -1.73 -5.08
C VAL A 66 -0.82 -2.09 -3.68
N GLU A 67 -0.94 -3.35 -3.28
CA GLU A 67 -0.49 -3.79 -1.97
C GLU A 67 1.02 -3.61 -1.81
N ASP A 68 1.79 -3.93 -2.86
CA ASP A 68 3.24 -3.75 -2.82
C ASP A 68 3.61 -2.28 -2.65
N VAL A 69 2.96 -1.39 -3.41
CA VAL A 69 3.22 0.05 -3.29
C VAL A 69 2.81 0.55 -1.90
N GLN A 70 1.68 0.09 -1.39
CA GLN A 70 1.22 0.46 -0.06
C GLN A 70 2.25 0.07 1.01
N GLN A 71 2.81 -1.14 0.90
CA GLN A 71 3.84 -1.60 1.82
C GLN A 71 5.07 -0.71 1.73
N MET A 72 5.51 -0.37 0.53
CA MET A 72 6.65 0.51 0.33
C MET A 72 6.43 1.89 0.96
N VAL A 73 5.22 2.43 0.82
CA VAL A 73 4.86 3.73 1.41
C VAL A 73 4.92 3.65 2.94
N TRP A 74 4.35 2.61 3.51
CA TRP A 74 4.38 2.44 4.97
C TRP A 74 5.80 2.33 5.50
N GLU A 75 6.66 1.58 4.81
CA GLU A 75 8.06 1.45 5.20
C GLU A 75 8.80 2.78 5.09
N ALA A 76 8.53 3.54 4.04
CA ALA A 76 9.13 4.86 3.87
C ALA A 76 8.67 5.83 4.97
N GLU A 77 7.39 5.77 5.34
CA GLU A 77 6.85 6.62 6.41
C GLU A 77 7.49 6.28 7.76
N ALA A 78 7.65 4.98 8.04
CA ALA A 78 8.31 4.55 9.27
C ALA A 78 9.76 5.03 9.32
N LYS A 79 10.47 4.93 8.21
CA LYS A 79 11.84 5.41 8.10
C LYS A 79 11.92 6.92 8.29
N ASN A 80 10.98 7.65 7.72
CA ASN A 80 10.92 9.11 7.90
C ASN A 80 10.72 9.48 9.36
N ALA A 81 9.85 8.77 10.07
CA ALA A 81 9.63 9.02 11.49
C ALA A 81 10.91 8.80 12.29
N ASP A 82 11.62 7.71 12.00
CA ASP A 82 12.90 7.41 12.66
C ASP A 82 13.94 8.50 12.38
N LEU A 83 14.03 8.95 11.13
CA LEU A 83 14.97 9.99 10.76
C LEU A 83 14.66 11.31 11.45
N LYS A 84 13.39 11.66 11.56
CA LYS A 84 12.98 12.88 12.27
C LYS A 84 13.36 12.81 13.75
N LEU A 85 13.19 11.65 14.36
CA LEU A 85 13.58 11.45 15.75
C LEU A 85 15.09 11.58 15.89
N THR A 86 15.86 10.97 15.01
CA THR A 86 17.32 11.05 15.02
C THR A 86 17.79 12.50 14.86
N ILE A 87 17.18 13.25 13.96
CA ILE A 87 17.51 14.67 13.76
C ILE A 87 17.26 15.45 15.04
N ARG A 88 16.13 15.22 15.71
CA ARG A 88 15.85 15.91 16.96
C ARG A 88 16.90 15.59 18.04
N GLN A 89 17.30 14.33 18.13
CA GLN A 89 18.29 13.91 19.12
C GLN A 89 19.66 14.53 18.82
N LEU A 90 20.06 14.55 17.57
CA LEU A 90 21.30 15.16 17.14
C LEU A 90 21.30 16.67 17.34
N THR A 91 20.17 17.31 17.06
CA THR A 91 20.03 18.75 17.29
C THR A 91 20.21 19.09 18.78
N LYS A 92 19.62 18.29 19.66
CA LYS A 92 19.81 18.49 21.10
C LYS A 92 21.26 18.30 21.53
N LYS A 93 21.93 17.30 20.96
CA LYS A 93 23.35 17.05 21.26
C LYS A 93 24.22 18.21 20.81
N VAL A 94 23.99 18.69 19.60
CA VAL A 94 24.76 19.82 19.05
C VAL A 94 24.57 21.04 19.94
N LYS A 95 23.33 21.33 20.33
CA LYS A 95 23.06 22.46 21.22
C LYS A 95 23.77 22.30 22.56
N SER A 96 23.76 21.11 23.12
CA SER A 96 24.46 20.84 24.38
C SER A 96 25.96 21.11 24.26
N TYR A 97 26.58 20.68 23.17
CA TYR A 97 28.00 20.93 22.93
C TYR A 97 28.29 22.41 22.69
N GLU A 98 27.40 23.11 22.00
CA GLU A 98 27.53 24.55 21.79
C GLU A 98 27.50 25.30 23.13
N ASP A 99 26.56 24.93 24.00
CA ASP A 99 26.46 25.56 25.31
C ASP A 99 27.71 25.30 26.15
N LYS A 100 28.23 24.09 26.09
CA LYS A 100 29.47 23.75 26.80
C LYS A 100 30.65 24.53 26.27
N PHE A 101 30.74 24.69 24.97
CA PHE A 101 31.79 25.42 24.31
C PHE A 101 31.73 26.91 24.69
N ASP A 102 30.54 27.47 24.69
CA ASP A 102 30.35 28.87 25.07
C ASP A 102 30.78 29.11 26.54
N ASN A 103 30.37 28.18 27.43
CA ASN A 103 30.75 28.26 28.84
C ASN A 103 32.29 28.20 28.99
N LEU A 104 32.93 27.32 28.25
CA LEU A 104 34.38 27.19 28.32
C LEU A 104 35.03 28.46 27.84
N ASN A 105 34.55 29.05 26.74
CA ASN A 105 35.07 30.31 26.24
C ASN A 105 34.97 31.43 27.24
N GLU A 106 33.86 31.51 27.98
CA GLU A 106 33.70 32.53 28.98
C GLU A 106 34.68 32.35 30.13
N HIS A 107 34.97 31.11 30.51
CA HIS A 107 35.94 30.83 31.56
C HIS A 107 37.36 31.18 31.15
N LEU A 108 37.66 31.13 29.85
CA LEU A 108 38.97 31.45 29.32
C LEU A 108 39.23 32.93 29.17
N LYS A 109 38.16 33.73 29.32
CA LYS A 109 38.32 35.20 29.31
C LYS A 109 38.71 35.67 30.71
#